data_e084b4c7bf4f0b12c242e6a4c246dc9d
#
_entry.id   e084b4c7bf4f0b12c242e6a4c246dc9d
#
_cell.length_a   1.000
_cell.length_b   1.000
_cell.length_c   1.000
_cell.angle_alpha   90.00
_cell.angle_beta   90.00
_cell.angle_gamma   90.00
#
_symmetry.space_group_name_H-M   'P 1'
#
loop_
_entity.id
_entity.type
_entity.pdbx_description
1 polymer ?
#
loop_
_entity_poly.entity_id
_entity_poly.type
_entity_poly.pdbx_seq_one_letter_code
_entity_poly.pdbx_strand_id
1 'polypeptide(L)'
;MSQQFEPSFPNAPARLVRKPQGYLWVVDVCPLCGQRHTHGGGALDGDPARLLGHRNAHCASRPIPEPGGYNLTAVPAHEAP
;
A
#
# COMPACT_ATOMS: atom_id res chain seq x y z
N MET A 1 -2.24 -34.17 -3.08
CA MET A 1 -2.12 -32.88 -3.66
C MET A 1 -1.44 -31.93 -2.72
N SER A 2 -0.40 -31.35 -3.17
CA SER A 2 0.30 -30.47 -2.27
C SER A 2 -0.31 -29.08 -2.31
N GLN A 3 -0.48 -28.55 -1.15
CA GLN A 3 -0.90 -27.19 -1.00
C GLN A 3 0.29 -26.31 -1.20
N GLN A 4 0.12 -25.37 -2.05
CA GLN A 4 1.14 -24.36 -2.17
C GLN A 4 0.90 -23.34 -1.08
N PHE A 5 1.84 -23.25 -0.18
CA PHE A 5 1.76 -22.22 0.84
C PHE A 5 2.54 -21.02 0.38
N GLU A 6 1.86 -20.13 -0.26
CA GLU A 6 2.50 -18.88 -0.57
C GLU A 6 2.27 -17.93 0.57
N PRO A 7 3.26 -17.11 0.91
CA PRO A 7 3.05 -16.13 1.96
C PRO A 7 1.87 -15.26 1.60
N SER A 8 0.97 -15.14 2.53
CA SER A 8 -0.19 -14.31 2.37
C SER A 8 0.18 -12.90 2.78
N PHE A 9 0.12 -11.96 1.87
CA PHE A 9 0.39 -10.57 2.19
C PHE A 9 -0.89 -9.89 2.62
N PRO A 10 -0.88 -9.16 3.73
CA PRO A 10 -2.08 -8.45 4.16
C PRO A 10 -2.43 -7.32 3.20
N ASN A 11 -3.69 -6.94 3.18
CA ASN A 11 -4.13 -5.77 2.45
C ASN A 11 -3.80 -4.51 3.24
N ALA A 12 -3.36 -3.49 2.54
CA ALA A 12 -3.07 -2.19 3.13
C ALA A 12 -3.98 -1.17 2.45
N PRO A 13 -5.11 -0.84 3.06
CA PRO A 13 -5.99 0.15 2.48
C PRO A 13 -5.28 1.49 2.35
N ALA A 14 -5.39 2.09 1.18
CA ALA A 14 -4.70 3.32 0.87
C ALA A 14 -5.67 4.31 0.27
N ARG A 15 -5.50 5.58 0.64
CA ARG A 15 -6.28 6.66 0.06
C ARG A 15 -5.43 7.41 -0.93
N LEU A 16 -6.09 7.92 -1.96
CA LEU A 16 -5.40 8.62 -3.02
C LEU A 16 -5.29 10.09 -2.66
N VAL A 17 -4.07 10.64 -2.77
CA VAL A 17 -3.83 12.05 -2.54
C VAL A 17 -3.23 12.63 -3.80
N ARG A 18 -3.82 13.74 -4.27
CA ARG A 18 -3.32 14.45 -5.43
C ARG A 18 -2.41 15.57 -4.99
N LYS A 19 -1.21 15.60 -5.56
CA LYS A 19 -0.23 16.65 -5.32
C LYS A 19 0.10 17.33 -6.63
N PRO A 20 0.71 18.53 -6.61
CA PRO A 20 1.06 19.18 -7.87
C PRO A 20 1.98 18.34 -8.77
N GLN A 21 2.82 17.50 -8.19
CA GLN A 21 3.76 16.68 -8.96
C GLN A 21 3.21 15.34 -9.38
N GLY A 22 2.07 14.91 -8.82
CA GLY A 22 1.55 13.59 -9.10
C GLY A 22 0.72 13.07 -7.95
N TYR A 23 0.37 11.80 -8.02
CA TYR A 23 -0.45 11.15 -7.01
C TYR A 23 0.39 10.41 -6.00
N LEU A 24 -0.15 10.28 -4.79
CA LEU A 24 0.39 9.42 -3.75
C LEU A 24 -0.72 8.50 -3.26
N TRP A 25 -0.33 7.27 -2.96
CA TRP A 25 -1.17 6.35 -2.20
C TRP A 25 -0.72 6.39 -0.76
N VAL A 26 -1.63 6.74 0.15
CA VAL A 26 -1.30 6.91 1.56
C VAL A 26 -1.92 5.77 2.36
N VAL A 27 -1.06 4.99 3.00
CA VAL A 27 -1.49 3.95 3.93
C VAL A 27 -1.43 4.58 5.32
N ASP A 28 -2.60 4.90 5.89
CA ASP A 28 -2.62 5.58 7.17
C ASP A 28 -2.16 4.68 8.31
N VAL A 29 -2.45 3.38 8.21
CA VAL A 29 -2.03 2.43 9.24
C VAL A 29 -1.46 1.21 8.54
N CYS A 30 -0.14 1.06 8.62
CA CYS A 30 0.53 -0.08 8.01
C CYS A 30 0.11 -1.36 8.74
N PRO A 31 -0.30 -2.40 8.01
CA PRO A 31 -0.72 -3.64 8.67
C PRO A 31 0.43 -4.38 9.37
N LEU A 32 1.68 -3.97 9.12
CA LEU A 32 2.82 -4.64 9.73
C LEU A 32 3.38 -3.86 10.91
N CYS A 33 3.40 -2.54 10.86
CA CYS A 33 4.05 -1.75 11.92
C CYS A 33 3.14 -0.68 12.53
N GLY A 34 1.97 -0.45 11.96
CA GLY A 34 1.02 0.53 12.50
C GLY A 34 1.31 1.97 12.14
N GLN A 35 2.41 2.24 11.46
CA GLN A 35 2.78 3.61 11.08
C GLN A 35 2.25 3.95 9.71
N ARG A 36 2.26 5.24 9.39
CA ARG A 36 1.83 5.70 8.07
C ARG A 36 2.94 5.50 7.06
N HIS A 37 2.55 5.09 5.86
CA HIS A 37 3.47 4.98 4.74
C HIS A 37 2.86 5.61 3.52
N THR A 38 3.71 6.08 2.60
CA THR A 38 3.26 6.60 1.33
C THR A 38 3.95 5.88 0.19
N HIS A 39 3.24 5.73 -0.91
CA HIS A 39 3.78 5.12 -2.12
C HIS A 39 3.41 6.00 -3.30
N GLY A 40 4.29 6.06 -4.30
CA GLY A 40 4.02 6.86 -5.48
C GLY A 40 2.78 6.36 -6.21
N GLY A 41 1.98 7.29 -6.69
CA GLY A 41 0.77 6.99 -7.45
C GLY A 41 0.85 7.42 -8.91
N GLY A 42 2.02 7.89 -9.35
CA GLY A 42 2.24 8.25 -10.74
C GLY A 42 1.89 9.67 -11.07
N ALA A 43 2.07 10.00 -12.35
CA ALA A 43 1.84 11.35 -12.83
C ALA A 43 0.36 11.68 -12.86
N LEU A 44 0.05 13.00 -12.88
CA LEU A 44 -1.33 13.45 -12.85
C LEU A 44 -2.12 13.02 -14.09
N ASP A 45 -1.45 12.80 -15.21
CA ASP A 45 -2.12 12.35 -16.42
C ASP A 45 -2.15 10.83 -16.55
N GLY A 46 -1.69 10.13 -15.54
CA GLY A 46 -1.72 8.68 -15.53
C GLY A 46 -2.88 8.14 -14.71
N ASP A 47 -2.92 6.83 -14.58
CA ASP A 47 -3.94 6.14 -13.83
C ASP A 47 -3.32 5.60 -12.54
N PRO A 48 -3.59 6.24 -11.39
CA PRO A 48 -2.96 5.82 -10.14
C PRO A 48 -3.35 4.40 -9.71
N ALA A 49 -4.48 3.89 -10.19
CA ALA A 49 -4.88 2.52 -9.85
C ALA A 49 -3.91 1.49 -10.39
N ARG A 50 -3.12 1.84 -11.41
CA ARG A 50 -2.14 0.90 -11.97
C ARG A 50 -0.98 0.65 -11.01
N LEU A 51 -0.85 1.49 -9.99
CA LEU A 51 0.23 1.33 -9.01
C LEU A 51 -0.27 0.72 -7.70
N LEU A 52 -1.49 0.22 -7.70
CA LEU A 52 -1.97 -0.63 -6.60
C LEU A 52 -1.35 -2.02 -6.73
N GLY A 53 -1.51 -2.82 -5.69
CA GLY A 53 -1.00 -4.18 -5.66
C GLY A 53 0.17 -4.29 -4.70
N HIS A 54 1.00 -5.28 -4.93
CA HIS A 54 2.05 -5.62 -3.96
C HIS A 54 3.10 -4.53 -3.85
N ARG A 55 3.46 -4.20 -2.62
CA ARG A 55 4.53 -3.25 -2.30
C ARG A 55 5.36 -3.79 -1.17
N ASN A 56 6.66 -3.55 -1.23
CA ASN A 56 7.52 -3.80 -0.09
C ASN A 56 7.21 -2.80 0.99
N ALA A 57 7.21 -3.26 2.24
CA ALA A 57 6.97 -2.37 3.34
C ALA A 57 8.21 -1.53 3.62
N HIS A 58 7.98 -0.27 4.03
CA HIS A 58 9.08 0.63 4.36
C HIS A 58 9.08 0.94 5.86
N CYS A 59 8.80 -0.09 6.67
CA CYS A 59 8.74 0.09 8.11
C CYS A 59 10.08 0.53 8.65
N ALA A 60 10.06 1.45 9.62
CA ALA A 60 11.29 1.93 10.23
C ALA A 60 11.92 0.89 11.14
N SER A 61 11.14 -0.03 11.66
CA SER A 61 11.66 -1.08 12.53
C SER A 61 12.58 -2.01 11.77
N ARG A 62 13.54 -2.59 12.48
CA ARG A 62 14.48 -3.54 11.90
C ARG A 62 14.59 -4.73 12.82
N PRO A 63 14.42 -5.95 12.32
CA PRO A 63 14.04 -6.24 10.92
C PRO A 63 12.61 -5.81 10.64
N ILE A 64 12.30 -5.63 9.35
CA ILE A 64 10.93 -5.32 8.96
C ILE A 64 10.06 -6.53 9.28
N PRO A 65 8.89 -6.32 9.91
CA PRO A 65 8.04 -7.45 10.27
C PRO A 65 7.66 -8.30 9.05
N GLU A 66 7.59 -9.62 9.28
CA GLU A 66 7.16 -10.52 8.23
C GLU A 66 5.71 -10.25 7.88
N PRO A 67 5.31 -10.39 6.61
CA PRO A 67 6.08 -10.93 5.48
C PRO A 67 6.88 -9.86 4.72
N GLY A 68 7.04 -8.69 5.25
CA GLY A 68 7.88 -7.66 4.64
C GLY A 68 7.22 -6.87 3.54
N GLY A 69 5.95 -7.12 3.27
CA GLY A 69 5.22 -6.42 2.23
C GLY A 69 3.72 -6.54 2.43
N TYR A 70 2.98 -5.86 1.59
CA TYR A 70 1.52 -5.87 1.65
C TYR A 70 0.95 -5.53 0.28
N ASN A 71 -0.35 -5.71 0.14
CA ASN A 71 -1.03 -5.35 -1.09
C ASN A 71 -1.75 -4.02 -0.88
N LEU A 72 -1.39 -3.02 -1.67
CA LEU A 72 -2.12 -1.75 -1.67
C LEU A 72 -3.49 -1.97 -2.28
N THR A 73 -4.52 -1.57 -1.56
CA THR A 73 -5.89 -1.62 -2.06
C THR A 73 -6.49 -0.23 -1.89
N ALA A 74 -7.33 0.15 -2.82
CA ALA A 74 -7.94 1.48 -2.75
C ALA A 74 -9.04 1.50 -1.72
N VAL A 75 -9.04 2.52 -0.88
CA VAL A 75 -10.17 2.77 0.02
C VAL A 75 -11.31 3.29 -0.83
N PRO A 76 -12.53 2.74 -0.72
CA PRO A 76 -13.66 3.27 -1.47
C PRO A 76 -13.87 4.74 -1.15
N ALA A 77 -14.27 5.50 -2.16
CA ALA A 77 -14.38 6.96 -2.02
C ALA A 77 -15.29 7.37 -0.86
N HIS A 78 -16.38 6.61 -0.64
CA HIS A 78 -17.32 6.95 0.41
C HIS A 78 -16.79 6.65 1.82
N GLU A 79 -15.67 5.94 1.93
CA GLU A 79 -15.03 5.66 3.21
C GLU A 79 -13.79 6.52 3.43
N ALA A 80 -13.42 7.31 2.44
CA ALA A 80 -12.25 8.16 2.58
C ALA A 80 -12.58 9.34 3.47
N PRO A 81 -11.65 9.75 4.35
CA PRO A 81 -11.89 10.92 5.20
C PRO A 81 -11.94 12.20 4.41
#